data_8db90770977942c8cfc304809c8a44d8
#
_entry.id   8db90770977942c8cfc304809c8a44d8
#
_cell.length_a   1.000
_cell.length_b   1.000
_cell.length_c   1.000
_cell.angle_alpha   90.00
_cell.angle_beta   90.00
_cell.angle_gamma   90.00
#
_symmetry.space_group_name_H-M   'P 1'
#
loop_
_entity.id
_entity.type
_entity.pdbx_description
1 polymer ?
#
loop_
_entity_poly.entity_id
_entity_poly.type
_entity_poly.pdbx_seq_one_letter_code
_entity_poly.pdbx_strand_id
1 'polypeptide(L)'
;MMMMMMTSVVLGPFGNFMIPLMIGSKKVAFPRLEAASFWFTPISYVILLSALWQGGFQSGWTSYAPLSIQQGVGQDAYIFGFGLQGLSMVCASTNIVATIINYRAPGMTWNRLNIMGWSMLSLGFTMILSVPVLIDGLYVLTLDRTCPNFDA
;
A
#
# COMPACT_ATOMS: atom_id res chain seq x y z
N MET A 1 -4.23 8.71 8.62
CA MET A 1 -3.61 9.43 7.49
C MET A 1 -2.09 9.47 7.56
N MET A 2 -1.48 9.87 8.66
CA MET A 2 -0.02 10.02 8.77
C MET A 2 0.76 8.71 8.51
N MET A 3 0.33 7.58 9.05
CA MET A 3 0.98 6.27 8.79
C MET A 3 0.92 5.86 7.31
N MET A 4 -0.18 6.12 6.63
CA MET A 4 -0.34 5.81 5.21
C MET A 4 0.53 6.70 4.33
N MET A 5 0.63 7.99 4.64
CA MET A 5 1.53 8.89 3.95
C MET A 5 2.99 8.46 4.11
N MET A 6 3.41 8.10 5.32
CA MET A 6 4.77 7.63 5.60
C MET A 6 5.13 6.38 4.80
N THR A 7 4.28 5.36 4.80
CA THR A 7 4.54 4.11 4.06
C THR A 7 4.57 4.34 2.55
N SER A 8 3.71 5.20 2.02
CA SER A 8 3.71 5.55 0.59
C SER A 8 4.97 6.31 0.17
N VAL A 9 5.47 7.23 1.01
CA VAL A 9 6.71 7.97 0.74
C VAL A 9 7.92 7.05 0.80
N VAL A 10 7.97 6.11 1.75
CA VAL A 10 9.09 5.18 1.88
C VAL A 10 9.15 4.20 0.70
N LEU A 11 8.04 3.59 0.32
CA LEU A 11 8.00 2.64 -0.79
C LEU A 11 8.05 3.33 -2.16
N GLY A 12 7.33 4.44 -2.34
CA GLY A 12 7.27 5.16 -3.60
C GLY A 12 8.60 5.87 -3.92
N PRO A 13 8.77 7.14 -3.51
CA PRO A 13 9.94 7.93 -3.91
C PRO A 13 11.27 7.34 -3.43
N PHE A 14 11.38 6.95 -2.15
CA PHE A 14 12.64 6.41 -1.64
C PHE A 14 12.96 5.03 -2.20
N GLY A 15 12.01 4.11 -2.21
CA GLY A 15 12.24 2.77 -2.75
C GLY A 15 12.59 2.79 -4.22
N ASN A 16 11.78 3.42 -5.05
CA ASN A 16 11.96 3.42 -6.50
C ASN A 16 13.16 4.25 -6.97
N PHE A 17 13.58 5.26 -6.22
CA PHE A 17 14.73 6.09 -6.56
C PHE A 17 16.04 5.52 -6.02
N MET A 18 16.08 5.16 -4.74
CA MET A 18 17.33 4.75 -4.10
C MET A 18 17.74 3.32 -4.44
N ILE A 19 16.79 2.39 -4.60
CA ILE A 19 17.11 0.98 -4.87
C ILE A 19 17.85 0.80 -6.18
N PRO A 20 17.39 1.30 -7.34
CA PRO A 20 18.13 1.18 -8.60
C PRO A 20 19.54 1.76 -8.53
N LEU A 21 19.72 2.88 -7.83
CA LEU A 21 21.03 3.50 -7.64
C LEU A 21 21.97 2.61 -6.81
N MET A 22 21.45 2.03 -5.71
CA MET A 22 22.27 1.21 -4.80
C MET A 22 22.65 -0.15 -5.39
N ILE A 23 21.77 -0.75 -6.18
CA ILE A 23 22.05 -2.04 -6.85
C ILE A 23 22.70 -1.87 -8.23
N GLY A 24 22.90 -0.62 -8.69
CA GLY A 24 23.50 -0.32 -9.98
C GLY A 24 22.64 -0.72 -11.18
N SER A 25 21.33 -0.81 -11.00
CA SER A 25 20.40 -1.10 -12.10
C SER A 25 20.05 0.18 -12.86
N LYS A 26 19.94 0.06 -14.18
CA LYS A 26 19.52 1.20 -15.04
C LYS A 26 18.01 1.35 -15.12
N LYS A 27 17.23 0.34 -14.71
CA LYS A 27 15.77 0.29 -14.85
C LYS A 27 15.16 -0.54 -13.72
N VAL A 28 13.89 -0.25 -13.39
CA VAL A 28 13.05 -1.09 -12.54
C VAL A 28 12.54 -2.30 -13.32
N ALA A 29 12.12 -3.36 -12.62
CA ALA A 29 11.67 -4.60 -13.24
C ALA A 29 10.41 -4.39 -14.11
N PHE A 30 9.41 -3.68 -13.58
CA PHE A 30 8.14 -3.46 -14.23
C PHE A 30 7.75 -1.99 -14.25
N PRO A 31 8.19 -1.20 -15.26
CA PRO A 31 7.91 0.24 -15.31
C PRO A 31 6.41 0.57 -15.42
N ARG A 32 5.61 -0.32 -16.05
CA ARG A 32 4.14 -0.13 -16.13
C ARG A 32 3.45 -0.34 -14.78
N LEU A 33 3.92 -1.30 -13.99
CA LEU A 33 3.41 -1.56 -12.65
C LEU A 33 3.76 -0.42 -11.69
N GLU A 34 4.95 0.16 -11.86
CA GLU A 34 5.38 1.36 -11.13
C GLU A 34 4.49 2.56 -11.43
N ALA A 35 4.21 2.82 -12.71
CA ALA A 35 3.30 3.88 -13.12
C ALA A 35 1.88 3.66 -12.56
N ALA A 36 1.38 2.42 -12.56
CA ALA A 36 0.08 2.10 -11.99
C ALA A 36 0.05 2.34 -10.47
N SER A 37 1.08 1.91 -9.73
CA SER A 37 1.17 2.16 -8.29
C SER A 37 1.19 3.65 -7.95
N PHE A 38 1.91 4.43 -8.76
CA PHE A 38 1.93 5.88 -8.62
C PHE A 38 0.54 6.50 -8.82
N TRP A 39 -0.19 6.12 -9.88
CA TRP A 39 -1.51 6.71 -10.16
C TRP A 39 -2.58 6.31 -9.15
N PHE A 40 -2.52 5.11 -8.58
CA PHE A 40 -3.45 4.71 -7.52
C PHE A 40 -3.30 5.55 -6.25
N THR A 41 -2.10 6.02 -5.95
CA THR A 41 -1.82 6.82 -4.74
C THR A 41 -2.58 8.16 -4.71
N PRO A 42 -2.48 9.07 -5.70
CA PRO A 42 -3.22 10.33 -5.65
C PRO A 42 -4.74 10.14 -5.71
N ILE A 43 -5.21 9.14 -6.45
CA ILE A 43 -6.65 8.84 -6.51
C ILE A 43 -7.16 8.41 -5.12
N SER A 44 -6.44 7.53 -4.43
CA SER A 44 -6.80 7.12 -3.07
C SER A 44 -6.81 8.28 -2.09
N TYR A 45 -5.85 9.21 -2.19
CA TYR A 45 -5.82 10.40 -1.34
C TYR A 45 -6.98 11.36 -1.60
N VAL A 46 -7.37 11.56 -2.85
CA VAL A 46 -8.56 12.38 -3.18
C VAL A 46 -9.82 11.78 -2.55
N ILE A 47 -9.99 10.47 -2.64
CA ILE A 47 -11.12 9.76 -2.03
C ILE A 47 -11.08 9.88 -0.50
N LEU A 48 -9.92 9.68 0.13
CA LEU A 48 -9.75 9.84 1.58
C LEU A 48 -10.01 11.26 2.06
N LEU A 49 -9.64 12.27 1.28
CA LEU A 49 -9.96 13.67 1.58
C LEU A 49 -11.46 13.95 1.43
N SER A 50 -12.12 13.36 0.44
CA SER A 50 -13.57 13.49 0.27
C SER A 50 -14.34 12.93 1.47
N ALA A 51 -13.83 11.90 2.14
CA ALA A 51 -14.42 11.35 3.35
C ALA A 51 -14.54 12.38 4.47
N LEU A 52 -13.60 13.34 4.57
CA LEU A 52 -13.67 14.41 5.58
C LEU A 52 -14.82 15.37 5.34
N TRP A 53 -15.14 15.67 4.07
CA TRP A 53 -16.28 16.56 3.72
C TRP A 53 -17.64 15.87 3.84
N GLN A 54 -17.65 14.53 3.79
CA GLN A 54 -18.86 13.71 3.92
C GLN A 54 -19.21 13.36 5.38
N GLY A 55 -18.72 14.13 6.35
CA GLY A 55 -18.98 13.94 7.78
C GLY A 55 -17.87 13.21 8.53
N GLY A 56 -16.75 12.89 7.86
CA GLY A 56 -15.62 12.19 8.45
C GLY A 56 -15.91 10.71 8.74
N PHE A 57 -14.97 10.08 9.40
CA PHE A 57 -15.09 8.70 9.90
C PHE A 57 -14.76 8.70 11.41
N GLN A 58 -15.68 8.17 12.21
CA GLN A 58 -15.57 8.19 13.68
C GLN A 58 -14.79 6.99 14.23
N SER A 59 -14.58 5.95 13.41
CA SER A 59 -13.93 4.70 13.81
C SER A 59 -12.42 4.79 14.01
N GLY A 60 -11.80 5.94 13.68
CA GLY A 60 -10.35 6.11 13.70
C GLY A 60 -9.64 5.24 12.65
N TRP A 61 -8.31 5.19 12.69
CA TRP A 61 -7.50 4.47 11.71
C TRP A 61 -7.58 2.94 11.85
N THR A 62 -7.99 2.44 13.02
CA THR A 62 -8.13 1.01 13.32
C THR A 62 -9.45 0.43 12.86
N SER A 63 -10.43 1.28 12.49
CA SER A 63 -11.77 0.86 12.07
C SER A 63 -12.43 -0.12 13.05
N TYR A 64 -12.42 0.23 14.34
CA TYR A 64 -12.92 -0.67 15.41
C TYR A 64 -14.46 -0.77 15.39
N ALA A 65 -14.97 -2.00 15.47
CA ALA A 65 -16.39 -2.24 15.71
C ALA A 65 -16.76 -1.81 17.16
N PRO A 66 -17.96 -1.24 17.43
CA PRO A 66 -19.10 -1.04 16.52
C PRO A 66 -19.06 0.28 15.72
N LEU A 67 -18.08 1.16 15.94
CA LEU A 67 -18.01 2.48 15.30
C LEU A 67 -17.84 2.40 13.78
N SER A 68 -17.11 1.40 13.28
CA SER A 68 -16.90 1.18 11.85
C SER A 68 -18.16 0.72 11.11
N ILE A 69 -19.13 0.15 11.83
CA ILE A 69 -20.40 -0.36 11.26
C ILE A 69 -21.42 0.76 11.16
N GLN A 70 -21.25 1.87 11.90
CA GLN A 70 -22.18 2.99 11.84
C GLN A 70 -22.33 3.53 10.41
N GLN A 71 -23.56 3.77 10.01
CA GLN A 71 -23.89 4.27 8.68
C GLN A 71 -23.35 5.69 8.49
N GLY A 72 -22.55 5.88 7.44
CA GLY A 72 -22.00 7.17 7.06
C GLY A 72 -21.23 7.06 5.75
N VAL A 73 -21.53 7.91 4.80
CA VAL A 73 -20.89 7.93 3.48
C VAL A 73 -19.37 8.20 3.61
N GLY A 74 -18.97 8.96 4.64
CA GLY A 74 -17.55 9.22 4.92
C GLY A 74 -16.75 7.96 5.28
N GLN A 75 -17.39 7.01 5.99
CA GLN A 75 -16.75 5.73 6.32
C GLN A 75 -16.57 4.85 5.08
N ASP A 76 -17.53 4.83 4.16
CA ASP A 76 -17.44 4.07 2.91
C ASP A 76 -16.33 4.63 2.01
N ALA A 77 -16.23 5.95 1.89
CA ALA A 77 -15.16 6.61 1.18
C ALA A 77 -13.78 6.30 1.81
N TYR A 78 -13.70 6.26 3.15
CA TYR A 78 -12.48 5.86 3.86
C TYR A 78 -12.07 4.42 3.52
N ILE A 79 -12.98 3.46 3.62
CA ILE A 79 -12.72 2.03 3.35
C ILE A 79 -12.24 1.85 1.90
N PHE A 80 -12.93 2.46 0.95
CA PHE A 80 -12.58 2.37 -0.47
C PHE A 80 -11.23 3.02 -0.77
N GLY A 81 -10.98 4.22 -0.27
CA GLY A 81 -9.69 4.90 -0.44
C GLY A 81 -8.53 4.13 0.19
N PHE A 82 -8.78 3.52 1.37
CA PHE A 82 -7.79 2.70 2.06
C PHE A 82 -7.46 1.41 1.29
N GLY A 83 -8.46 0.73 0.74
CA GLY A 83 -8.28 -0.45 -0.11
C GLY A 83 -7.49 -0.15 -1.38
N LEU A 84 -7.79 0.97 -2.05
CA LEU A 84 -7.06 1.41 -3.24
C LEU A 84 -5.59 1.76 -2.93
N GLN A 85 -5.33 2.36 -1.77
CA GLN A 85 -3.98 2.63 -1.30
C GLN A 85 -3.22 1.32 -1.02
N GLY A 86 -3.88 0.31 -0.44
CA GLY A 86 -3.32 -1.02 -0.27
C GLY A 86 -2.89 -1.65 -1.60
N LEU A 87 -3.75 -1.58 -2.61
CA LEU A 87 -3.42 -2.08 -3.95
C LEU A 87 -2.19 -1.40 -4.54
N SER A 88 -2.07 -0.08 -4.38
CA SER A 88 -0.86 0.67 -4.77
C SER A 88 0.40 0.13 -4.09
N MET A 89 0.33 -0.15 -2.78
CA MET A 89 1.46 -0.67 -2.01
C MET A 89 1.88 -2.07 -2.46
N VAL A 90 0.95 -2.96 -2.78
CA VAL A 90 1.26 -4.30 -3.32
C VAL A 90 1.97 -4.18 -4.66
N CYS A 91 1.51 -3.33 -5.55
CA CYS A 91 2.14 -3.10 -6.85
C CYS A 91 3.58 -2.57 -6.70
N ALA A 92 3.78 -1.58 -5.84
CA ALA A 92 5.11 -1.01 -5.56
C ALA A 92 6.04 -2.04 -4.94
N SER A 93 5.58 -2.79 -3.94
CA SER A 93 6.37 -3.83 -3.25
C SER A 93 6.80 -4.94 -4.20
N THR A 94 5.90 -5.41 -5.04
CA THR A 94 6.19 -6.44 -6.05
C THR A 94 7.27 -5.95 -7.02
N ASN A 95 7.20 -4.70 -7.47
CA ASN A 95 8.20 -4.11 -8.35
C ASN A 95 9.56 -4.00 -7.68
N ILE A 96 9.63 -3.56 -6.43
CA ILE A 96 10.86 -3.44 -5.64
C ILE A 96 11.52 -4.81 -5.45
N VAL A 97 10.76 -5.81 -5.01
CA VAL A 97 11.27 -7.18 -4.80
C VAL A 97 11.80 -7.76 -6.11
N ALA A 98 11.05 -7.66 -7.20
CA ALA A 98 11.48 -8.14 -8.51
C ALA A 98 12.73 -7.41 -9.02
N THR A 99 12.85 -6.11 -8.76
CA THR A 99 14.02 -5.32 -9.15
C THR A 99 15.26 -5.76 -8.39
N ILE A 100 15.17 -5.95 -7.08
CA ILE A 100 16.31 -6.40 -6.26
C ILE A 100 16.74 -7.82 -6.63
N ILE A 101 15.81 -8.71 -6.98
CA ILE A 101 16.15 -10.10 -7.31
C ILE A 101 16.79 -10.20 -8.70
N ASN A 102 16.21 -9.54 -9.72
CA ASN A 102 16.55 -9.78 -11.13
C ASN A 102 17.53 -8.79 -11.72
N TYR A 103 17.62 -7.56 -11.20
CA TYR A 103 18.35 -6.46 -11.85
C TYR A 103 19.57 -5.97 -11.07
N ARG A 104 20.18 -6.83 -10.26
CA ARG A 104 21.45 -6.51 -9.61
C ARG A 104 22.58 -6.39 -10.62
N ALA A 105 23.50 -5.44 -10.38
CA ALA A 105 24.68 -5.27 -11.21
C ALA A 105 25.53 -6.54 -11.24
N PRO A 106 26.18 -6.87 -12.37
CA PRO A 106 27.08 -8.00 -12.46
C PRO A 106 28.21 -7.85 -11.42
N GLY A 107 28.40 -8.88 -10.61
CA GLY A 107 29.38 -8.88 -9.49
C GLY A 107 28.79 -8.50 -8.13
N MET A 108 27.54 -8.04 -8.04
CA MET A 108 26.85 -7.81 -6.78
C MET A 108 26.20 -9.09 -6.27
N THR A 109 26.90 -9.78 -5.38
CA THR A 109 26.39 -10.97 -4.67
C THR A 109 25.48 -10.55 -3.52
N TRP A 110 24.68 -11.48 -3.00
CA TRP A 110 23.80 -11.24 -1.85
C TRP A 110 24.55 -10.71 -0.63
N ASN A 111 25.77 -11.17 -0.39
CA ASN A 111 26.61 -10.74 0.73
C ASN A 111 27.15 -9.30 0.57
N ARG A 112 27.14 -8.75 -0.64
CA ARG A 112 27.56 -7.36 -0.93
C ARG A 112 26.39 -6.39 -1.03
N LEU A 113 25.15 -6.89 -0.87
CA LEU A 113 23.98 -6.05 -0.87
C LEU A 113 23.99 -5.12 0.36
N ASN A 114 23.76 -3.84 0.15
CA ASN A 114 23.70 -2.85 1.21
C ASN A 114 22.52 -3.16 2.17
N ILE A 115 22.65 -2.76 3.42
CA ILE A 115 21.63 -2.95 4.47
C ILE A 115 20.27 -2.37 4.05
N MET A 116 20.26 -1.26 3.32
CA MET A 116 19.05 -0.67 2.75
C MET A 116 18.36 -1.61 1.75
N GLY A 117 19.14 -2.29 0.90
CA GLY A 117 18.60 -3.29 -0.03
C GLY A 117 17.95 -4.47 0.69
N TRP A 118 18.54 -4.96 1.77
CA TRP A 118 17.97 -6.00 2.61
C TRP A 118 16.70 -5.54 3.34
N SER A 119 16.70 -4.32 3.87
CA SER A 119 15.54 -3.73 4.54
C SER A 119 14.36 -3.58 3.58
N MET A 120 14.59 -3.10 2.37
CA MET A 120 13.54 -2.94 1.36
C MET A 120 13.05 -4.27 0.81
N LEU A 121 13.92 -5.29 0.73
CA LEU A 121 13.52 -6.64 0.34
C LEU A 121 12.58 -7.25 1.40
N SER A 122 12.94 -7.19 2.68
CA SER A 122 12.10 -7.70 3.76
C SER A 122 10.78 -6.93 3.88
N LEU A 123 10.83 -5.60 3.76
CA LEU A 123 9.63 -4.76 3.72
C LEU A 123 8.72 -5.15 2.55
N GLY A 124 9.28 -5.35 1.36
CA GLY A 124 8.51 -5.75 0.18
C GLY A 124 7.80 -7.09 0.36
N PHE A 125 8.50 -8.10 0.88
CA PHE A 125 7.87 -9.40 1.19
C PHE A 125 6.77 -9.27 2.25
N THR A 126 7.01 -8.54 3.32
CA THR A 126 6.01 -8.32 4.37
C THR A 126 4.76 -7.63 3.82
N MET A 127 4.92 -6.61 2.97
CA MET A 127 3.79 -5.89 2.37
C MET A 127 2.99 -6.77 1.39
N ILE A 128 3.65 -7.60 0.59
CA ILE A 128 2.97 -8.52 -0.34
C ILE A 128 2.10 -9.53 0.43
N LEU A 129 2.50 -9.94 1.62
CA LEU A 129 1.74 -10.89 2.43
C LEU A 129 0.66 -10.20 3.29
N SER A 130 0.97 -9.08 3.90
CA SER A 130 0.07 -8.43 4.87
C SER A 130 -1.04 -7.60 4.24
N VAL A 131 -0.76 -6.92 3.13
CA VAL A 131 -1.75 -6.01 2.52
C VAL A 131 -2.94 -6.73 1.91
N PRO A 132 -2.82 -7.88 1.22
CA PRO A 132 -3.99 -8.64 0.76
C PRO A 132 -4.93 -9.03 1.91
N VAL A 133 -4.39 -9.47 3.05
CA VAL A 133 -5.18 -9.81 4.25
C VAL A 133 -5.93 -8.57 4.78
N LEU A 134 -5.28 -7.41 4.75
CA LEU A 134 -5.91 -6.15 5.14
C LEU A 134 -7.05 -5.77 4.17
N ILE A 135 -6.86 -5.95 2.85
CA ILE A 135 -7.89 -5.69 1.84
C ILE A 135 -9.08 -6.63 2.04
N ASP A 136 -8.83 -7.90 2.36
CA ASP A 136 -9.87 -8.88 2.67
C ASP A 136 -10.68 -8.45 3.90
N GLY A 137 -10.02 -8.02 4.97
CA GLY A 137 -10.70 -7.47 6.15
C GLY A 137 -11.56 -6.24 5.84
N LEU A 138 -11.10 -5.35 4.95
CA LEU A 138 -11.89 -4.21 4.49
C LEU A 138 -13.11 -4.66 3.65
N TYR A 139 -12.96 -5.71 2.84
CA TYR A 139 -14.05 -6.28 2.06
C TYR A 139 -15.14 -6.86 2.97
N VAL A 140 -14.76 -7.65 3.98
CA VAL A 140 -15.68 -8.19 4.99
C VAL A 140 -16.40 -7.04 5.71
N LEU A 141 -15.70 -5.98 6.09
CA LEU A 141 -16.30 -4.80 6.70
C LEU A 141 -17.32 -4.10 5.79
N THR A 142 -17.08 -4.06 4.47
CA THR A 142 -18.08 -3.51 3.52
C THR A 142 -19.32 -4.38 3.42
N LEU A 143 -19.16 -5.71 3.46
CA LEU A 143 -20.31 -6.64 3.48
C LEU A 143 -21.14 -6.48 4.74
N ASP A 144 -20.51 -6.37 5.90
CA ASP A 144 -21.18 -6.17 7.19
C ASP A 144 -21.99 -4.86 7.22
N ARG A 145 -21.50 -3.82 6.56
CA ARG A 145 -22.20 -2.53 6.44
C ARG A 145 -23.33 -2.52 5.42
N THR A 146 -23.23 -3.29 4.35
CA THR A 146 -24.21 -3.30 3.24
C THR A 146 -25.28 -4.38 3.39
N CYS A 147 -24.96 -5.48 4.06
CA CYS A 147 -25.86 -6.62 4.27
C CYS A 147 -26.26 -6.68 5.75
N PRO A 148 -27.48 -6.22 6.15
CA PRO A 148 -27.87 -6.14 7.56
C PRO A 148 -28.03 -7.50 8.26
N ASN A 149 -27.93 -8.61 7.51
CA ASN A 149 -28.00 -9.98 8.04
C ASN A 149 -26.64 -10.70 7.99
N PHE A 150 -25.57 -10.00 7.74
CA PHE A 150 -24.23 -10.55 7.69
C PHE A 150 -23.53 -10.30 9.02
N ASP A 151 -23.58 -11.29 9.90
CA ASP A 151 -22.83 -11.30 11.17
C ASP A 151 -21.48 -11.98 10.91
N ALA A 152 -20.41 -11.19 10.79
CA ALA A 152 -19.04 -11.67 10.59
C ALA A 152 -18.29 -11.82 11.90
#